data_37bcf561075c02f56ff339a459f11044
#
_entry.id   37bcf561075c02f56ff339a459f11044
#
_cell.length_a   1.000
_cell.length_b   1.000
_cell.length_c   1.000
_cell.angle_alpha   90.00
_cell.angle_beta   90.00
_cell.angle_gamma   90.00
#
_symmetry.space_group_name_H-M   'P 1'
#
loop_
_entity.id
_entity.type
_entity.pdbx_description
1 polymer ?
#
loop_
_entity_poly.entity_id
_entity_poly.type
_entity_poly.pdbx_seq_one_letter_code
_entity_poly.pdbx_strand_id
1 'polypeptide(L)'
;MLLVPSSTGSDDEQHLAGCSAIIRSSQGNHYVDPSAPTLREAAFWVYVRQCLYNATINQQPPDIDFSLQLHPTPSSLRDAHPLARLRLETAWANQMTWNLACVVNFCFDGKEPQNEKAYKMRRWNELWELIQTWMHDRPDGFNAIFEGPAGDQGSFPEILFTADWHSKFCNLPFSR
;
A
#
# COMPACT_ATOMS: atom_id res chain seq x y z
N MET A 1 -16.59 -38.50 -5.29
CA MET A 1 -15.65 -37.63 -6.01
C MET A 1 -15.01 -36.72 -4.96
N LEU A 2 -13.84 -37.12 -4.46
CA LEU A 2 -13.10 -36.39 -3.43
C LEU A 2 -12.37 -35.22 -4.10
N LEU A 3 -12.74 -33.99 -3.75
CA LEU A 3 -11.98 -32.80 -4.11
C LEU A 3 -10.67 -32.83 -3.31
N VAL A 4 -9.58 -33.06 -4.01
CA VAL A 4 -8.23 -32.87 -3.47
C VAL A 4 -8.01 -31.36 -3.35
N PRO A 5 -7.73 -30.80 -2.16
CA PRO A 5 -7.38 -29.40 -2.04
C PRO A 5 -6.05 -29.19 -2.76
N SER A 6 -6.03 -28.29 -3.74
CA SER A 6 -4.81 -27.93 -4.44
C SER A 6 -3.85 -27.23 -3.47
N SER A 7 -2.67 -27.80 -3.31
CA SER A 7 -1.60 -27.35 -2.40
C SER A 7 -0.85 -26.08 -2.90
N THR A 8 -1.48 -25.23 -3.70
CA THR A 8 -0.86 -24.04 -4.28
C THR A 8 -0.61 -22.90 -3.27
N GLY A 9 -1.22 -22.95 -2.07
CA GLY A 9 -1.00 -21.92 -1.04
C GLY A 9 0.34 -22.03 -0.32
N SER A 10 0.93 -23.25 -0.23
CA SER A 10 2.12 -23.47 0.60
C SER A 10 3.43 -22.96 -0.04
N ASP A 11 3.55 -23.01 -1.35
CA ASP A 11 4.76 -22.56 -2.06
C ASP A 11 4.90 -21.05 -2.05
N ASP A 12 3.80 -20.32 -2.27
CA ASP A 12 3.80 -18.86 -2.23
C ASP A 12 4.11 -18.32 -0.83
N GLU A 13 3.61 -18.97 0.21
CA GLU A 13 3.91 -18.61 1.60
C GLU A 13 5.38 -18.86 1.96
N GLN A 14 5.99 -19.94 1.46
CA GLN A 14 7.40 -20.22 1.68
C GLN A 14 8.31 -19.23 0.95
N HIS A 15 7.96 -18.84 -0.27
CA HIS A 15 8.68 -17.80 -1.00
C HIS A 15 8.63 -16.44 -0.28
N LEU A 16 7.48 -16.05 0.23
CA LEU A 16 7.33 -14.82 0.99
C LEU A 16 8.13 -14.86 2.31
N ALA A 17 8.12 -15.97 3.01
CA ALA A 17 8.93 -16.14 4.23
C ALA A 17 10.43 -16.05 3.94
N GLY A 18 10.91 -16.59 2.82
CA GLY A 18 12.28 -16.44 2.34
C GLY A 18 12.63 -15.00 2.02
N CYS A 19 11.77 -14.30 1.31
CA CYS A 19 11.95 -12.86 1.02
C CYS A 19 11.98 -12.03 2.30
N SER A 20 11.07 -12.29 3.24
CA SER A 20 11.03 -11.65 4.56
C SER A 20 12.36 -11.82 5.31
N ALA A 21 12.89 -13.04 5.36
CA ALA A 21 14.16 -13.33 6.02
C ALA A 21 15.34 -12.56 5.40
N ILE A 22 15.43 -12.50 4.06
CA ILE A 22 16.47 -11.76 3.34
C ILE A 22 16.35 -10.26 3.61
N ILE A 23 15.15 -9.71 3.54
CA ILE A 23 14.90 -8.28 3.79
C ILE A 23 15.27 -7.94 5.23
N ARG A 24 14.83 -8.71 6.21
CA ARG A 24 15.16 -8.49 7.64
C ARG A 24 16.65 -8.60 7.91
N SER A 25 17.34 -9.57 7.32
CA SER A 25 18.80 -9.74 7.51
C SER A 25 19.63 -8.59 6.93
N SER A 26 19.11 -7.89 5.93
CA SER A 26 19.78 -6.78 5.25
C SER A 26 19.48 -5.41 5.86
N GLN A 27 18.52 -5.32 6.78
CA GLN A 27 18.09 -4.06 7.39
C GLN A 27 18.96 -3.72 8.61
N GLY A 28 20.07 -3.01 8.36
CA GLY A 28 20.86 -2.39 9.43
C GLY A 28 20.20 -1.15 10.07
N ASN A 29 19.15 -0.59 9.46
CA ASN A 29 18.44 0.61 9.88
C ASN A 29 16.93 0.36 9.86
N HIS A 30 16.21 0.93 10.84
CA HIS A 30 14.75 0.82 10.95
C HIS A 30 13.99 1.80 10.03
N TYR A 31 14.52 2.08 8.85
CA TYR A 31 13.84 2.93 7.88
C TYR A 31 13.94 2.37 6.46
N VAL A 32 12.99 2.74 5.62
CA VAL A 32 12.93 2.43 4.20
C VAL A 32 12.73 3.72 3.43
N ASP A 33 13.51 3.93 2.38
CA ASP A 33 13.33 5.06 1.49
C ASP A 33 12.31 4.70 0.39
N PRO A 34 11.12 5.31 0.36
CA PRO A 34 10.12 5.01 -0.65
C PRO A 34 10.51 5.48 -2.05
N SER A 35 11.52 6.33 -2.18
CA SER A 35 11.98 6.92 -3.44
C SER A 35 13.32 6.37 -3.92
N ALA A 36 14.05 5.61 -3.09
CA ALA A 36 15.39 5.15 -3.44
C ALA A 36 15.37 4.22 -4.66
N PRO A 37 16.16 4.52 -5.70
CA PRO A 37 16.16 3.75 -6.94
C PRO A 37 17.10 2.55 -6.86
N THR A 38 17.14 1.85 -5.73
CA THR A 38 17.98 0.67 -5.56
C THR A 38 17.18 -0.60 -5.80
N LEU A 39 17.87 -1.67 -6.22
CA LEU A 39 17.24 -2.98 -6.40
C LEU A 39 16.65 -3.51 -5.08
N ARG A 40 17.29 -3.17 -3.96
CA ARG A 40 16.83 -3.57 -2.63
C ARG A 40 15.46 -2.95 -2.30
N GLU A 41 15.30 -1.65 -2.47
CA GLU A 41 14.02 -0.97 -2.25
C GLU A 41 12.96 -1.44 -3.23
N ALA A 42 13.32 -1.66 -4.49
CA ALA A 42 12.39 -2.22 -5.46
C ALA A 42 11.89 -3.62 -5.02
N ALA A 43 12.78 -4.49 -4.59
CA ALA A 43 12.43 -5.82 -4.08
C ALA A 43 11.58 -5.73 -2.80
N PHE A 44 11.90 -4.81 -1.88
CA PHE A 44 11.11 -4.55 -0.69
C PHE A 44 9.66 -4.14 -1.04
N TRP A 45 9.48 -3.23 -1.96
CA TRP A 45 8.14 -2.76 -2.34
C TRP A 45 7.33 -3.82 -3.11
N VAL A 46 7.99 -4.69 -3.89
CA VAL A 46 7.33 -5.87 -4.47
C VAL A 46 6.85 -6.81 -3.37
N TYR A 47 7.71 -7.09 -2.40
CA TYR A 47 7.38 -7.92 -1.24
C TYR A 47 6.20 -7.36 -0.44
N VAL A 48 6.21 -6.05 -0.12
CA VAL A 48 5.10 -5.40 0.62
C VAL A 48 3.77 -5.56 -0.13
N ARG A 49 3.76 -5.35 -1.45
CA ARG A 49 2.55 -5.52 -2.27
C ARG A 49 2.04 -6.96 -2.28
N GLN A 50 2.96 -7.93 -2.33
CA GLN A 50 2.59 -9.34 -2.30
C GLN A 50 2.04 -9.75 -0.94
N CYS A 51 2.66 -9.30 0.16
CA CYS A 51 2.14 -9.51 1.51
C CYS A 51 0.74 -8.89 1.67
N LEU A 52 0.55 -7.68 1.18
CA LEU A 52 -0.74 -6.99 1.23
C LEU A 52 -1.83 -7.73 0.45
N TYR A 53 -1.50 -8.21 -0.75
CA TYR A 53 -2.41 -9.02 -1.57
C TYR A 53 -2.84 -10.30 -0.84
N ASN A 54 -1.89 -11.06 -0.32
CA ASN A 54 -2.17 -12.30 0.40
C ASN A 54 -2.96 -12.05 1.69
N ALA A 55 -2.58 -11.02 2.45
CA ALA A 55 -3.27 -10.64 3.67
C ALA A 55 -4.74 -10.29 3.42
N THR A 56 -5.02 -9.57 2.33
CA THR A 56 -6.38 -9.16 1.97
C THR A 56 -7.24 -10.37 1.57
N ILE A 57 -6.70 -11.28 0.75
CA ILE A 57 -7.44 -12.47 0.31
C ILE A 57 -7.70 -13.43 1.48
N ASN A 58 -6.69 -13.65 2.31
CA ASN A 58 -6.77 -14.61 3.41
C ASN A 58 -7.39 -14.00 4.68
N GLN A 59 -7.70 -12.70 4.68
CA GLN A 59 -8.23 -11.95 5.84
C GLN A 59 -7.33 -12.12 7.09
N GLN A 60 -6.03 -11.93 6.88
CA GLN A 60 -5.00 -12.07 7.91
C GLN A 60 -4.13 -10.80 7.97
N PRO A 61 -3.44 -10.54 9.10
CA PRO A 61 -2.47 -9.47 9.15
C PRO A 61 -1.33 -9.73 8.17
N PRO A 62 -0.83 -8.70 7.45
CA PRO A 62 0.31 -8.88 6.55
C PRO A 62 1.60 -9.17 7.32
N ASP A 63 2.44 -10.07 6.81
CA ASP A 63 3.77 -10.38 7.38
C ASP A 63 4.78 -9.27 7.04
N ILE A 64 4.56 -8.10 7.60
CA ILE A 64 5.39 -6.90 7.40
C ILE A 64 5.85 -6.39 8.77
N ASP A 65 7.10 -5.93 8.83
CA ASP A 65 7.61 -5.25 10.01
C ASP A 65 7.16 -3.78 10.04
N PHE A 66 6.11 -3.48 10.81
CA PHE A 66 5.55 -2.14 10.97
C PHE A 66 6.37 -1.23 11.91
N SER A 67 7.47 -1.71 12.50
CA SER A 67 8.42 -0.84 13.21
C SER A 67 9.26 0.01 12.25
N LEU A 68 9.29 -0.36 10.97
CA LEU A 68 9.98 0.40 9.93
C LEU A 68 9.31 1.76 9.69
N GLN A 69 10.13 2.78 9.50
CA GLN A 69 9.67 4.13 9.19
C GLN A 69 10.02 4.49 7.75
N LEU A 70 9.14 5.18 7.07
CA LEU A 70 9.38 5.69 5.72
C LEU A 70 10.18 7.00 5.80
N HIS A 71 11.39 7.01 5.24
CA HIS A 71 12.26 8.17 5.11
C HIS A 71 13.00 8.16 3.78
N PRO A 72 13.18 9.28 3.12
CA PRO A 72 12.49 10.55 3.35
C PRO A 72 11.00 10.46 3.05
N THR A 73 10.23 11.42 3.54
CA THR A 73 8.81 11.51 3.16
C THR A 73 8.70 11.98 1.70
N PRO A 74 7.71 11.53 0.92
CA PRO A 74 7.54 11.97 -0.47
C PRO A 74 7.50 13.48 -0.66
N SER A 75 6.92 14.20 0.29
CA SER A 75 6.83 15.67 0.28
C SER A 75 8.17 16.39 0.36
N SER A 76 9.24 15.72 0.82
CA SER A 76 10.59 16.29 0.89
C SER A 76 11.36 16.19 -0.43
N LEU A 77 10.87 15.42 -1.40
CA LEU A 77 11.51 15.21 -2.69
C LEU A 77 11.23 16.37 -3.63
N ARG A 78 12.18 17.31 -3.69
CA ARG A 78 12.14 18.45 -4.62
C ARG A 78 13.41 18.43 -5.45
N ASP A 79 13.28 18.02 -6.69
CA ASP A 79 14.40 18.01 -7.65
C ASP A 79 13.88 18.46 -9.02
N ALA A 80 14.70 19.24 -9.74
CA ALA A 80 14.39 19.74 -11.09
C ALA A 80 14.69 18.72 -12.21
N HIS A 81 15.25 17.55 -11.87
CA HIS A 81 15.61 16.55 -12.87
C HIS A 81 14.36 15.90 -13.50
N PRO A 82 14.35 15.62 -14.83
CA PRO A 82 13.19 14.99 -15.50
C PRO A 82 12.71 13.68 -14.87
N LEU A 83 13.62 12.89 -14.31
CA LEU A 83 13.28 11.67 -13.58
C LEU A 83 12.79 11.90 -12.15
N ALA A 84 12.93 13.12 -11.62
CA ALA A 84 12.48 13.46 -10.27
C ALA A 84 10.97 13.30 -10.13
N ARG A 85 10.21 13.67 -11.18
CA ARG A 85 8.75 13.47 -11.19
C ARG A 85 8.39 11.99 -11.06
N LEU A 86 9.04 11.13 -11.83
CA LEU A 86 8.80 9.68 -11.76
C LEU A 86 9.14 9.10 -10.39
N ARG A 87 10.25 9.56 -9.79
CA ARG A 87 10.64 9.17 -8.43
C ARG A 87 9.63 9.65 -7.39
N LEU A 88 9.18 10.89 -7.53
CA LEU A 88 8.17 11.47 -6.66
C LEU A 88 6.86 10.68 -6.73
N GLU A 89 6.35 10.41 -7.91
CA GLU A 89 5.12 9.62 -8.11
C GLU A 89 5.28 8.20 -7.56
N THR A 90 6.45 7.57 -7.77
CA THR A 90 6.76 6.24 -7.21
C THR A 90 6.77 6.27 -5.68
N ALA A 91 7.37 7.31 -5.07
CA ALA A 91 7.39 7.47 -3.62
C ALA A 91 5.97 7.65 -3.04
N TRP A 92 5.12 8.43 -3.69
CA TRP A 92 3.73 8.61 -3.30
C TRP A 92 2.92 7.30 -3.42
N ALA A 93 3.12 6.53 -4.50
CA ALA A 93 2.51 5.22 -4.66
C ALA A 93 2.95 4.22 -3.57
N ASN A 94 4.24 4.20 -3.26
CA ASN A 94 4.80 3.36 -2.21
C ASN A 94 4.28 3.77 -0.82
N GLN A 95 4.15 5.06 -0.54
CA GLN A 95 3.55 5.54 0.70
C GLN A 95 2.10 5.09 0.85
N MET A 96 1.29 5.18 -0.22
CA MET A 96 -0.09 4.66 -0.17
C MET A 96 -0.11 3.15 0.06
N THR A 97 0.78 2.39 -0.59
CA THR A 97 0.91 0.95 -0.35
C THR A 97 1.19 0.66 1.13
N TRP A 98 2.06 1.45 1.77
CA TRP A 98 2.35 1.33 3.20
C TRP A 98 1.15 1.67 4.07
N ASN A 99 0.45 2.77 3.77
CA ASN A 99 -0.76 3.17 4.49
C ASN A 99 -1.84 2.09 4.41
N LEU A 100 -2.03 1.49 3.23
CA LEU A 100 -2.95 0.36 3.05
C LEU A 100 -2.53 -0.88 3.86
N ALA A 101 -1.23 -1.17 3.91
CA ALA A 101 -0.73 -2.27 4.74
C ALA A 101 -1.03 -2.03 6.23
N CYS A 102 -0.88 -0.80 6.71
CA CYS A 102 -1.26 -0.41 8.07
C CYS A 102 -2.77 -0.59 8.32
N VAL A 103 -3.62 -0.24 7.35
CA VAL A 103 -5.08 -0.44 7.44
C VAL A 103 -5.43 -1.92 7.48
N VAL A 104 -4.86 -2.74 6.60
CA VAL A 104 -5.11 -4.19 6.57
C VAL A 104 -4.62 -4.84 7.86
N ASN A 105 -3.46 -4.42 8.38
CA ASN A 105 -2.99 -4.87 9.68
C ASN A 105 -3.98 -4.50 10.80
N PHE A 106 -4.44 -3.27 10.85
CA PHE A 106 -5.45 -2.83 11.82
C PHE A 106 -6.75 -3.64 11.74
N CYS A 107 -7.19 -4.02 10.54
CA CYS A 107 -8.42 -4.78 10.36
C CYS A 107 -8.30 -6.24 10.84
N PHE A 108 -7.12 -6.85 10.69
CA PHE A 108 -6.94 -8.29 10.89
C PHE A 108 -6.00 -8.66 12.05
N ASP A 109 -5.24 -7.71 12.61
CA ASP A 109 -4.39 -7.98 13.78
C ASP A 109 -5.24 -8.10 15.05
N GLY A 110 -5.61 -9.35 15.38
CA GLY A 110 -6.41 -9.66 16.57
C GLY A 110 -5.66 -9.56 17.91
N LYS A 111 -4.41 -9.10 17.92
CA LYS A 111 -3.54 -9.07 19.12
C LYS A 111 -3.81 -7.87 20.04
N GLU A 112 -4.62 -6.93 19.60
CA GLU A 112 -4.93 -5.77 20.42
C GLU A 112 -5.88 -6.10 21.57
N PRO A 113 -5.69 -5.48 22.75
CA PRO A 113 -6.56 -5.71 23.89
C PRO A 113 -8.00 -5.39 23.50
N GLN A 114 -8.87 -6.40 23.57
CA GLN A 114 -10.26 -6.33 23.13
C GLN A 114 -11.11 -5.27 23.85
N ASN A 115 -10.55 -4.55 24.82
CA ASN A 115 -11.31 -3.73 25.76
C ASN A 115 -11.20 -2.21 25.57
N GLU A 116 -10.46 -1.70 24.59
CA GLU A 116 -10.38 -0.25 24.41
C GLU A 116 -10.99 0.22 23.09
N LYS A 117 -12.32 0.38 23.08
CA LYS A 117 -13.03 1.06 21.99
C LYS A 117 -12.39 2.43 21.68
N ALA A 118 -11.91 3.13 22.72
CA ALA A 118 -11.23 4.41 22.59
C ALA A 118 -9.89 4.28 21.84
N TYR A 119 -9.09 3.23 22.10
CA TYR A 119 -7.85 2.95 21.38
C TYR A 119 -8.13 2.65 19.90
N LYS A 120 -9.08 1.76 19.63
CA LYS A 120 -9.46 1.42 18.23
C LYS A 120 -9.98 2.65 17.47
N MET A 121 -10.78 3.49 18.12
CA MET A 121 -11.28 4.71 17.48
C MET A 121 -10.16 5.70 17.21
N ARG A 122 -9.22 5.89 18.14
CA ARG A 122 -8.05 6.75 17.92
C ARG A 122 -7.21 6.24 16.77
N ARG A 123 -6.90 4.94 16.75
CA ARG A 123 -6.10 4.33 15.68
C ARG A 123 -6.79 4.41 14.31
N TRP A 124 -8.10 4.19 14.28
CA TRP A 124 -8.91 4.43 13.08
C TRP A 124 -8.76 5.87 12.57
N ASN A 125 -8.93 6.85 13.44
CA ASN A 125 -8.82 8.25 13.07
C ASN A 125 -7.41 8.60 12.53
N GLU A 126 -6.35 8.10 13.18
CA GLU A 126 -4.98 8.28 12.71
C GLU A 126 -4.78 7.72 11.28
N LEU A 127 -5.26 6.52 11.01
CA LEU A 127 -5.17 5.89 9.68
C LEU A 127 -6.02 6.64 8.66
N TRP A 128 -7.20 7.09 9.06
CA TRP A 128 -8.07 7.91 8.22
C TRP A 128 -7.39 9.23 7.84
N GLU A 129 -6.81 9.94 8.79
CA GLU A 129 -6.06 11.17 8.55
C GLU A 129 -4.88 10.96 7.61
N LEU A 130 -4.12 9.88 7.77
CA LEU A 130 -3.01 9.54 6.87
C LEU A 130 -3.48 9.39 5.42
N ILE A 131 -4.61 8.71 5.20
CA ILE A 131 -5.17 8.51 3.86
C ILE A 131 -5.70 9.83 3.31
N GLN A 132 -6.43 10.63 4.11
CA GLN A 132 -6.96 11.92 3.67
C GLN A 132 -5.82 12.89 3.33
N THR A 133 -4.76 12.95 4.14
CA THR A 133 -3.58 13.76 3.86
C THR A 133 -2.92 13.33 2.55
N TRP A 134 -2.76 12.02 2.32
CA TRP A 134 -2.23 11.51 1.07
C TRP A 134 -3.11 11.91 -0.12
N MET A 135 -4.42 11.77 -0.02
CA MET A 135 -5.37 12.14 -1.07
C MET A 135 -5.34 13.63 -1.39
N HIS A 136 -5.09 14.48 -0.38
CA HIS A 136 -5.00 15.92 -0.55
C HIS A 136 -3.67 16.34 -1.20
N ASP A 137 -2.57 15.77 -0.73
CA ASP A 137 -1.21 16.25 -1.04
C ASP A 137 -0.57 15.52 -2.23
N ARG A 138 -1.23 14.49 -2.78
CA ARG A 138 -0.68 13.71 -3.89
C ARG A 138 -0.40 14.57 -5.12
N PRO A 139 0.66 14.24 -5.90
CA PRO A 139 0.97 14.94 -7.14
C PRO A 139 -0.18 14.89 -8.16
N ASP A 140 -0.30 15.93 -8.99
CA ASP A 140 -1.32 16.04 -10.03
C ASP A 140 -1.34 14.85 -11.01
N GLY A 141 -0.23 14.13 -11.16
CA GLY A 141 -0.16 12.91 -11.98
C GLY A 141 -1.15 11.82 -11.55
N PHE A 142 -1.60 11.83 -10.29
CA PHE A 142 -2.62 10.92 -9.78
C PHE A 142 -4.06 11.42 -10.01
N ASN A 143 -4.25 12.60 -10.56
CA ASN A 143 -5.57 13.10 -10.89
C ASN A 143 -6.04 12.48 -12.22
N ALA A 144 -7.32 12.18 -12.30
CA ALA A 144 -7.92 11.75 -13.55
C ALA A 144 -7.79 12.86 -14.60
N ILE A 145 -7.42 12.48 -15.83
CA ILE A 145 -7.41 13.42 -16.98
C ILE A 145 -8.79 13.53 -17.64
N PHE A 146 -9.65 12.55 -17.37
CA PHE A 146 -11.03 12.57 -17.83
C PHE A 146 -11.89 11.77 -16.84
N GLU A 147 -13.06 12.33 -16.54
CA GLU A 147 -14.12 11.67 -15.79
C GLU A 147 -15.42 11.79 -16.58
N GLY A 148 -15.89 10.67 -17.10
CA GLY A 148 -17.17 10.59 -17.79
C GLY A 148 -18.36 10.72 -16.84
N PRO A 149 -19.55 11.04 -17.34
CA PRO A 149 -20.76 11.01 -16.53
C PRO A 149 -21.04 9.59 -16.04
N ALA A 150 -21.61 9.47 -14.85
CA ALA A 150 -22.12 8.18 -14.39
C ALA A 150 -23.23 7.70 -15.34
N GLY A 151 -23.14 6.46 -15.80
CA GLY A 151 -24.14 5.91 -16.72
C GLY A 151 -25.52 5.74 -16.07
N ASP A 152 -26.58 5.83 -16.88
CA ASP A 152 -28.00 5.82 -16.43
C ASP A 152 -28.46 4.54 -15.72
N GLN A 153 -27.64 3.47 -15.67
CA GLN A 153 -28.02 2.18 -15.09
C GLN A 153 -27.05 1.66 -14.04
N GLY A 154 -26.43 2.55 -13.26
CA GLY A 154 -25.52 2.14 -12.19
C GLY A 154 -24.15 1.65 -12.69
N SER A 155 -23.80 1.92 -13.93
CA SER A 155 -22.45 1.73 -14.42
C SER A 155 -21.53 2.78 -13.82
N PHE A 156 -20.30 2.35 -13.43
CA PHE A 156 -19.29 3.27 -12.94
C PHE A 156 -18.90 4.27 -14.04
N PRO A 157 -18.60 5.54 -13.70
CA PRO A 157 -18.10 6.50 -14.67
C PRO A 157 -16.79 6.00 -15.28
N GLU A 158 -16.59 6.33 -16.56
CA GLU A 158 -15.29 6.10 -17.20
C GLU A 158 -14.29 7.12 -16.66
N ILE A 159 -13.19 6.61 -16.09
CA ILE A 159 -12.13 7.44 -15.50
C ILE A 159 -10.83 7.10 -16.19
N LEU A 160 -10.19 8.10 -16.82
CA LEU A 160 -8.90 7.95 -17.48
C LEU A 160 -7.80 8.64 -16.71
N PHE A 161 -6.65 7.97 -16.61
CA PHE A 161 -5.44 8.48 -15.95
C PHE A 161 -4.28 8.56 -16.95
N THR A 162 -3.27 9.37 -16.63
CA THR A 162 -2.04 9.48 -17.44
C THR A 162 -1.25 8.17 -17.52
N ALA A 163 -1.40 7.30 -16.54
CA ALA A 163 -0.82 5.96 -16.52
C ALA A 163 -1.75 4.98 -15.82
N ASP A 164 -1.82 3.74 -16.31
CA ASP A 164 -2.71 2.69 -15.78
C ASP A 164 -2.51 2.40 -14.29
N TRP A 165 -1.29 2.54 -13.78
CA TRP A 165 -1.00 2.29 -12.38
C TRP A 165 -1.54 3.38 -11.45
N HIS A 166 -1.80 4.60 -11.91
CA HIS A 166 -2.44 5.67 -11.13
C HIS A 166 -3.87 5.29 -10.72
N SER A 167 -4.61 4.61 -11.59
CA SER A 167 -5.98 4.16 -11.31
C SER A 167 -6.08 3.26 -10.09
N LYS A 168 -5.04 2.46 -9.83
CA LYS A 168 -5.01 1.51 -8.70
C LYS A 168 -5.02 2.18 -7.33
N PHE A 169 -4.59 3.44 -7.25
CA PHE A 169 -4.54 4.20 -6.00
C PHE A 169 -5.71 5.19 -5.84
N CYS A 170 -6.39 5.51 -6.93
CA CYS A 170 -7.47 6.51 -6.93
C CYS A 170 -8.87 5.89 -6.85
N ASN A 171 -9.02 4.62 -7.25
CA ASN A 171 -10.30 3.90 -7.23
C ASN A 171 -10.64 3.27 -5.87
N LEU A 172 -10.08 3.75 -4.78
CA LEU A 172 -10.56 3.37 -3.46
C LEU A 172 -11.97 3.94 -3.30
N PRO A 173 -12.98 3.12 -2.91
CA PRO A 173 -14.39 3.55 -2.83
C PRO A 173 -14.62 4.43 -1.58
N PHE A 174 -14.00 5.60 -1.57
CA PHE A 174 -14.36 6.64 -0.62
C PHE A 174 -15.40 7.53 -1.29
N SER A 175 -16.63 7.01 -1.40
CA SER A 175 -17.77 7.84 -1.74
C SER A 175 -17.91 8.96 -0.70
N ARG A 176 -18.07 10.16 -1.20
CA ARG A 176 -18.43 11.37 -0.46
C ARG A 176 -19.73 11.20 0.31
#